data_a306b1303a1ddf9a6561b1ca4cbcdac3
#
_entry.id   a306b1303a1ddf9a6561b1ca4cbcdac3
#
_cell.length_a   1.000
_cell.length_b   1.000
_cell.length_c   1.000
_cell.angle_alpha   90.00
_cell.angle_beta   90.00
_cell.angle_gamma   90.00
#
_symmetry.space_group_name_H-M   'P 1'
#
loop_
_entity.id
_entity.type
_entity.pdbx_description
1 polymer ?
#
loop_
_entity_poly.entity_id
_entity_poly.type
_entity_poly.pdbx_seq_one_letter_code
_entity_poly.pdbx_strand_id
1 'polypeptide(L)'
;QISTPISFENELKERKAQVIEHIKDVRTAQRAFRAEYQRYAEDFDELERFLHANPTELRCDIEQLRYIPNSDNEFIMETGFTKTSPNCTGPFIEVRAPYKFFLDTLKYRQEIINLIDEEVNVSNRYPGIKFGSTDEADNDIGNWE
;
A
#
# COMPACT_ATOMS: atom_id res chain seq x y z
N GLN A 1 10.23 0.61 -31.15
CA GLN A 1 9.88 -0.15 -29.95
C GLN A 1 11.04 -0.18 -28.97
N ILE A 2 10.76 0.15 -27.73
CA ILE A 2 11.78 0.17 -26.68
C ILE A 2 11.57 -1.05 -25.79
N SER A 3 12.60 -1.88 -25.68
CA SER A 3 12.56 -3.04 -24.80
C SER A 3 12.95 -2.61 -23.39
N THR A 4 12.24 -3.13 -22.39
CA THR A 4 12.59 -2.93 -21.00
C THR A 4 13.85 -3.72 -20.67
N PRO A 5 14.88 -3.10 -20.07
CA PRO A 5 16.09 -3.83 -19.68
C PRO A 5 15.76 -4.97 -18.70
N ILE A 6 16.44 -6.10 -18.87
CA ILE A 6 16.29 -7.25 -17.99
C ILE A 6 16.59 -6.86 -16.53
N SER A 7 17.61 -6.02 -16.31
CA SER A 7 17.97 -5.54 -14.98
C SER A 7 16.85 -4.73 -14.32
N PHE A 8 16.13 -3.92 -15.11
CA PHE A 8 14.98 -3.19 -14.60
C PHE A 8 13.83 -4.14 -14.27
N GLU A 9 13.53 -5.10 -15.14
CA GLU A 9 12.48 -6.09 -14.90
C GLU A 9 12.75 -6.89 -13.63
N ASN A 10 14.02 -7.27 -13.40
CA ASN A 10 14.40 -8.00 -12.20
C ASN A 10 14.25 -7.14 -10.95
N GLU A 11 14.67 -5.88 -10.99
CA GLU A 11 14.51 -4.96 -9.87
C GLU A 11 13.03 -4.72 -9.57
N LEU A 12 12.23 -4.49 -10.61
CA LEU A 12 10.80 -4.29 -10.46
C LEU A 12 10.13 -5.49 -9.78
N LYS A 13 10.42 -6.68 -10.28
CA LYS A 13 9.86 -7.91 -9.73
C LYS A 13 10.24 -8.11 -8.26
N GLU A 14 11.52 -7.93 -7.94
CA GLU A 14 12.04 -8.13 -6.59
C GLU A 14 11.49 -7.11 -5.62
N ARG A 15 11.58 -5.82 -5.96
CA ARG A 15 11.10 -4.76 -5.07
C ARG A 15 9.59 -4.77 -4.91
N LYS A 16 8.87 -5.09 -5.99
CA LYS A 16 7.42 -5.23 -5.97
C LYS A 16 6.99 -6.35 -4.99
N ALA A 17 7.68 -7.49 -5.04
CA ALA A 17 7.41 -8.59 -4.12
C ALA A 17 7.65 -8.20 -2.67
N GLN A 18 8.73 -7.46 -2.39
CA GLN A 18 9.05 -6.99 -1.05
C GLN A 18 8.01 -5.99 -0.54
N VAL A 19 7.56 -5.09 -1.39
CA VAL A 19 6.51 -4.12 -1.03
C VAL A 19 5.20 -4.83 -0.74
N ILE A 20 4.83 -5.81 -1.56
CA ILE A 20 3.60 -6.59 -1.34
C ILE A 20 3.64 -7.31 0.01
N GLU A 21 4.75 -7.95 0.36
CA GLU A 21 4.88 -8.62 1.66
C GLU A 21 4.77 -7.63 2.82
N HIS A 22 5.35 -6.44 2.66
CA HIS A 22 5.32 -5.43 3.71
C HIS A 22 3.93 -4.78 3.85
N ILE A 23 3.29 -4.46 2.74
CA ILE A 23 1.95 -3.85 2.77
C ILE A 23 0.90 -4.81 3.35
N LYS A 24 1.14 -6.12 3.20
CA LYS A 24 0.30 -7.14 3.86
C LYS A 24 0.36 -7.04 5.37
N ASP A 25 1.52 -6.67 5.93
CA ASP A 25 1.65 -6.44 7.37
C ASP A 25 0.84 -5.21 7.80
N VAL A 26 0.83 -4.16 7.00
CA VAL A 26 -0.02 -2.98 7.25
C VAL A 26 -1.49 -3.41 7.27
N ARG A 27 -1.89 -4.21 6.30
CA ARG A 27 -3.27 -4.72 6.23
C ARG A 27 -3.62 -5.57 7.46
N THR A 28 -2.73 -6.47 7.87
CA THR A 28 -2.91 -7.31 9.05
C THR A 28 -3.06 -6.46 10.31
N ALA A 29 -2.20 -5.46 10.48
CA ALA A 29 -2.26 -4.55 11.63
C ALA A 29 -3.58 -3.77 11.66
N GLN A 30 -4.01 -3.26 10.51
CA GLN A 30 -5.27 -2.51 10.42
C GLN A 30 -6.49 -3.41 10.62
N ARG A 31 -6.44 -4.66 10.20
CA ARG A 31 -7.52 -5.62 10.47
C ARG A 31 -7.65 -5.87 11.97
N ALA A 32 -6.53 -5.97 12.69
CA ALA A 32 -6.52 -6.13 14.13
C ALA A 32 -7.10 -4.89 14.82
N PHE A 33 -6.71 -3.70 14.37
CA PHE A 33 -7.24 -2.43 14.89
C PHE A 33 -8.76 -2.34 14.69
N ARG A 34 -9.21 -2.67 13.48
CA ARG A 34 -10.63 -2.62 13.15
C ARG A 34 -11.46 -3.62 13.97
N ALA A 35 -10.91 -4.79 14.24
CA ALA A 35 -11.60 -5.79 15.06
C ALA A 35 -11.85 -5.26 16.47
N GLU A 36 -10.97 -4.39 16.99
CA GLU A 36 -11.08 -3.83 18.33
C GLU A 36 -11.95 -2.58 18.37
N TYR A 37 -11.81 -1.69 17.38
CA TYR A 37 -12.43 -0.36 17.42
C TYR A 37 -13.53 -0.13 16.38
N GLN A 38 -13.81 -1.09 15.51
CA GLN A 38 -14.80 -1.00 14.42
C GLN A 38 -14.51 0.15 13.44
N ARG A 39 -13.25 0.57 13.36
CA ARG A 39 -12.74 1.53 12.39
C ARG A 39 -11.27 1.23 12.14
N TYR A 40 -10.71 1.86 11.13
CA TYR A 40 -9.26 1.76 10.88
C TYR A 40 -8.52 2.88 11.63
N ALA A 41 -7.24 2.66 11.95
CA ALA A 41 -6.40 3.70 12.55
C ALA A 41 -6.25 4.88 11.58
N GLU A 42 -6.31 6.09 12.09
CA GLU A 42 -6.26 7.30 11.26
C GLU A 42 -4.88 7.52 10.64
N ASP A 43 -3.83 7.11 11.34
CA ASP A 43 -2.45 7.28 10.88
C ASP A 43 -1.57 6.18 11.47
N PHE A 44 -0.29 6.16 11.06
CA PHE A 44 0.65 5.17 11.55
C PHE A 44 1.00 5.35 13.03
N ASP A 45 0.94 6.56 13.54
CA ASP A 45 1.21 6.81 14.96
C ASP A 45 0.17 6.13 15.85
N GLU A 46 -1.09 6.25 15.48
CA GLU A 46 -2.18 5.58 16.19
C GLU A 46 -2.05 4.06 16.05
N LEU A 47 -1.73 3.59 14.86
CA LEU A 47 -1.56 2.17 14.60
C LEU A 47 -0.39 1.57 15.40
N GLU A 48 0.74 2.28 15.48
CA GLU A 48 1.89 1.85 16.26
C GLU A 48 1.57 1.76 17.75
N ARG A 49 0.89 2.77 18.30
CA ARG A 49 0.48 2.76 19.70
C ARG A 49 -0.40 1.54 20.01
N PHE A 50 -1.33 1.25 19.11
CA PHE A 50 -2.19 0.08 19.25
C PHE A 50 -1.38 -1.22 19.25
N LEU A 51 -0.45 -1.35 18.32
CA LEU A 51 0.37 -2.57 18.18
C LEU A 51 1.30 -2.79 19.36
N HIS A 52 1.82 -1.73 19.98
CA HIS A 52 2.63 -1.85 21.19
C HIS A 52 1.80 -2.36 22.38
N ALA A 53 0.55 -1.94 22.45
CA ALA A 53 -0.37 -2.38 23.51
C ALA A 53 -1.04 -3.72 23.23
N ASN A 54 -1.16 -4.09 21.95
CA ASN A 54 -1.87 -5.28 21.49
C ASN A 54 -0.99 -6.07 20.50
N PRO A 55 -0.10 -6.93 21.00
CA PRO A 55 0.82 -7.68 20.14
C PRO A 55 0.08 -8.41 19.01
N THR A 56 0.52 -8.16 17.79
CA THR A 56 -0.04 -8.76 16.57
C THR A 56 1.12 -9.40 15.81
N GLU A 57 0.88 -10.56 15.24
CA GLU A 57 1.92 -11.27 14.50
C GLU A 57 2.20 -10.58 13.16
N LEU A 58 3.35 -9.92 13.07
CA LEU A 58 3.81 -9.23 11.88
C LEU A 58 5.19 -9.76 11.49
N ARG A 59 5.53 -9.62 10.20
CA ARG A 59 6.85 -10.06 9.67
C ARG A 59 7.93 -9.02 9.90
N CYS A 60 7.55 -7.76 10.14
CA CYS A 60 8.49 -6.67 10.34
C CYS A 60 8.31 -6.06 11.73
N ASP A 61 9.29 -5.23 12.13
CA ASP A 61 9.18 -4.47 13.37
C ASP A 61 8.09 -3.40 13.23
N ILE A 62 7.42 -3.08 14.35
CA ILE A 62 6.34 -2.10 14.38
C ILE A 62 6.82 -0.75 13.83
N GLU A 63 8.03 -0.34 14.21
CA GLU A 63 8.60 0.95 13.79
C GLU A 63 8.90 1.00 12.28
N GLN A 64 9.04 -0.14 11.62
CA GLN A 64 9.31 -0.22 10.19
C GLN A 64 8.04 -0.34 9.35
N LEU A 65 6.90 -0.54 10.01
CA LEU A 65 5.64 -0.80 9.33
C LEU A 65 5.26 0.29 8.34
N ARG A 66 5.47 1.55 8.71
CA ARG A 66 5.08 2.70 7.89
C ARG A 66 5.94 2.92 6.65
N TYR A 67 7.16 2.37 6.63
CA TYR A 67 8.11 2.65 5.54
C TYR A 67 8.01 1.65 4.40
N ILE A 68 8.04 2.17 3.18
CA ILE A 68 8.06 1.34 1.98
C ILE A 68 9.45 0.72 1.83
N PRO A 69 9.57 -0.61 1.69
CA PRO A 69 10.88 -1.24 1.51
C PRO A 69 11.68 -0.64 0.35
N ASN A 70 13.00 -0.55 0.53
CA ASN A 70 13.95 0.02 -0.44
C ASN A 70 13.78 1.54 -0.63
N SER A 71 13.18 2.21 0.35
CA SER A 71 13.01 3.67 0.30
C SER A 71 12.92 4.24 1.71
N ASP A 72 13.01 5.57 1.81
CA ASP A 72 12.75 6.29 3.05
C ASP A 72 11.33 6.86 3.08
N ASN A 73 10.52 6.52 2.10
CA ASN A 73 9.15 7.02 1.99
C ASN A 73 8.19 6.17 2.81
N GLU A 74 7.16 6.81 3.34
CA GLU A 74 6.08 6.10 4.04
C GLU A 74 4.98 5.73 3.04
N PHE A 75 4.25 4.66 3.37
CA PHE A 75 3.02 4.35 2.64
C PHE A 75 2.04 5.52 2.75
N ILE A 76 1.29 5.76 1.69
CA ILE A 76 0.21 6.74 1.70
C ILE A 76 -1.03 6.01 2.22
N MET A 77 -1.52 6.41 3.39
CA MET A 77 -2.65 5.75 4.04
C MET A 77 -3.80 6.73 4.22
N GLU A 78 -4.97 6.36 3.73
CA GLU A 78 -6.19 7.13 3.89
C GLU A 78 -7.24 6.24 4.56
N THR A 79 -7.86 6.75 5.61
CA THR A 79 -8.91 6.04 6.34
C THR A 79 -10.04 7.02 6.68
N GLY A 80 -11.24 6.47 6.91
CA GLY A 80 -12.39 7.27 7.25
C GLY A 80 -13.66 6.45 7.16
N PHE A 81 -14.77 7.10 6.91
CA PHE A 81 -16.07 6.46 6.78
C PHE A 81 -16.74 6.86 5.48
N THR A 82 -17.38 5.91 4.83
CA THR A 82 -18.14 6.15 3.61
C THR A 82 -19.52 5.49 3.73
N LYS A 83 -20.47 6.00 2.96
CA LYS A 83 -21.84 5.46 3.01
C LYS A 83 -21.89 4.08 2.36
N THR A 84 -22.51 3.15 3.06
CA THR A 84 -22.82 1.81 2.56
C THR A 84 -24.26 1.73 2.06
N SER A 85 -25.13 2.62 2.60
CA SER A 85 -26.54 2.77 2.22
C SER A 85 -26.97 4.19 2.63
N PRO A 86 -28.18 4.65 2.25
CA PRO A 86 -28.63 6.00 2.59
C PRO A 86 -28.53 6.34 4.09
N ASN A 87 -28.68 5.35 4.96
CA ASN A 87 -28.70 5.56 6.41
C ASN A 87 -27.55 4.90 7.16
N CYS A 88 -26.59 4.33 6.44
CA CYS A 88 -25.49 3.60 7.06
C CYS A 88 -24.14 4.05 6.51
N THR A 89 -23.12 4.04 7.39
CA THR A 89 -21.74 4.27 7.00
C THR A 89 -20.89 3.11 7.48
N GLY A 90 -19.78 2.88 6.80
CA GLY A 90 -18.80 1.88 7.20
C GLY A 90 -17.39 2.42 7.01
N PRO A 91 -16.39 1.85 7.69
CA PRO A 91 -15.04 2.31 7.61
C PRO A 91 -14.40 1.92 6.28
N PHE A 92 -13.63 2.85 5.70
CA PHE A 92 -12.81 2.56 4.51
C PHE A 92 -11.33 2.68 4.84
N ILE A 93 -10.52 2.03 4.04
CA ILE A 93 -9.07 2.16 4.07
C ILE A 93 -8.53 2.06 2.64
N GLU A 94 -7.51 2.88 2.35
CA GLU A 94 -6.73 2.72 1.14
C GLU A 94 -5.28 3.02 1.49
N VAL A 95 -4.38 2.07 1.18
CA VAL A 95 -2.94 2.22 1.43
C VAL A 95 -2.23 2.04 0.10
N ARG A 96 -1.36 2.99 -0.25
CA ARG A 96 -0.70 3.06 -1.55
C ARG A 96 0.82 3.14 -1.43
N ALA A 97 1.50 2.49 -2.35
CA ALA A 97 2.93 2.58 -2.54
C ALA A 97 3.21 2.79 -4.03
N PRO A 98 3.32 4.05 -4.50
CA PRO A 98 3.58 4.32 -5.91
C PRO A 98 4.94 3.75 -6.34
N TYR A 99 5.05 3.28 -7.58
CA TYR A 99 6.31 2.77 -8.12
C TYR A 99 7.47 3.73 -7.95
N LYS A 100 7.22 5.03 -8.15
CA LYS A 100 8.26 6.06 -8.02
C LYS A 100 8.82 6.19 -6.61
N PHE A 101 8.15 5.65 -5.60
CA PHE A 101 8.58 5.73 -4.20
C PHE A 101 9.60 4.65 -3.83
N PHE A 102 9.64 3.54 -4.55
CA PHE A 102 10.52 2.42 -4.17
C PHE A 102 11.41 1.87 -5.28
N LEU A 103 11.26 2.36 -6.51
CA LEU A 103 12.15 2.01 -7.60
C LEU A 103 13.29 3.03 -7.71
N ASP A 104 14.41 2.63 -8.31
CA ASP A 104 15.56 3.52 -8.48
C ASP A 104 15.29 4.52 -9.60
N THR A 105 14.78 5.69 -9.23
CA THR A 105 14.38 6.74 -10.17
C THR A 105 15.55 7.43 -10.86
N LEU A 106 16.76 7.29 -10.32
CA LEU A 106 17.94 7.84 -10.94
C LEU A 106 18.49 6.91 -12.04
N LYS A 107 18.55 5.62 -11.73
CA LYS A 107 19.07 4.62 -12.64
C LYS A 107 18.10 4.27 -13.77
N TYR A 108 16.80 4.20 -13.46
CA TYR A 108 15.76 3.72 -14.38
C TYR A 108 14.68 4.76 -14.65
N ARG A 109 15.06 6.02 -14.72
CA ARG A 109 14.11 7.12 -14.88
C ARG A 109 13.14 6.93 -16.05
N GLN A 110 13.65 6.63 -17.22
CA GLN A 110 12.81 6.49 -18.41
C GLN A 110 11.93 5.24 -18.35
N GLU A 111 12.49 4.14 -17.87
CA GLU A 111 11.75 2.88 -17.71
C GLU A 111 10.59 3.05 -16.74
N ILE A 112 10.80 3.80 -15.65
CA ILE A 112 9.77 4.07 -14.66
C ILE A 112 8.67 4.98 -15.25
N ILE A 113 9.06 6.02 -15.99
CA ILE A 113 8.10 6.91 -16.67
C ILE A 113 7.23 6.07 -17.63
N ASN A 114 7.83 5.18 -18.41
CA ASN A 114 7.12 4.33 -19.34
C ASN A 114 6.17 3.36 -18.62
N LEU A 115 6.63 2.80 -17.51
CA LEU A 115 5.82 1.89 -16.69
C LEU A 115 4.58 2.58 -16.14
N ILE A 116 4.76 3.77 -15.57
CA ILE A 116 3.66 4.55 -15.01
C ILE A 116 2.67 4.93 -16.12
N ASP A 117 3.17 5.37 -17.27
CA ASP A 117 2.33 5.74 -18.41
C ASP A 117 1.50 4.55 -18.89
N GLU A 118 2.11 3.37 -19.00
CA GLU A 118 1.41 2.17 -19.41
C GLU A 118 0.31 1.77 -18.42
N GLU A 119 0.63 1.80 -17.11
CA GLU A 119 -0.35 1.46 -16.08
C GLU A 119 -1.54 2.42 -16.09
N VAL A 120 -1.28 3.71 -16.14
CA VAL A 120 -2.32 4.74 -16.05
C VAL A 120 -3.11 4.89 -17.35
N ASN A 121 -2.43 5.03 -18.48
CA ASN A 121 -3.05 5.44 -19.74
C ASN A 121 -3.41 4.28 -20.67
N VAL A 122 -2.80 3.12 -20.51
CA VAL A 122 -3.08 1.95 -21.34
C VAL A 122 -3.92 0.94 -20.58
N SER A 123 -3.50 0.56 -19.39
CA SER A 123 -4.16 -0.47 -18.59
C SER A 123 -5.19 0.07 -17.61
N ASN A 124 -5.25 1.37 -17.44
CA ASN A 124 -6.15 2.06 -16.51
C ASN A 124 -6.07 1.48 -15.10
N ARG A 125 -4.84 1.30 -14.61
CA ARG A 125 -4.55 0.77 -13.28
C ARG A 125 -3.73 1.77 -12.47
N TYR A 126 -3.74 1.59 -11.15
CA TYR A 126 -2.91 2.38 -10.26
C TYR A 126 -1.42 2.08 -10.52
N PRO A 127 -0.55 3.09 -10.67
CA PRO A 127 0.87 2.89 -10.94
C PRO A 127 1.66 2.59 -9.67
N GLY A 128 1.42 1.44 -9.08
CA GLY A 128 2.06 1.02 -7.85
C GLY A 128 1.30 -0.12 -7.19
N ILE A 129 1.59 -0.33 -5.92
CA ILE A 129 0.95 -1.35 -5.10
C ILE A 129 -0.02 -0.67 -4.15
N LYS A 130 -1.25 -1.15 -4.07
CA LYS A 130 -2.23 -0.62 -3.13
C LYS A 130 -3.22 -1.68 -2.67
N PHE A 131 -3.88 -1.42 -1.55
CA PHE A 131 -5.05 -2.20 -1.14
C PHE A 131 -6.16 -1.25 -0.68
N GLY A 132 -7.39 -1.73 -0.76
CA GLY A 132 -8.56 -0.98 -0.32
C GLY A 132 -9.04 0.05 -1.32
N SER A 133 -10.00 0.86 -0.88
CA SER A 133 -10.60 1.92 -1.68
C SER A 133 -11.24 2.96 -0.78
N THR A 134 -11.08 4.23 -1.10
CA THR A 134 -11.74 5.33 -0.38
C THR A 134 -13.24 5.37 -0.65
N ASP A 135 -13.70 4.68 -1.68
CA ASP A 135 -15.10 4.69 -2.11
C ASP A 135 -15.92 3.52 -1.57
N GLU A 136 -15.27 2.52 -0.97
CA GLU A 136 -15.93 1.30 -0.52
C GLU A 136 -15.58 0.97 0.91
N ALA A 137 -16.62 0.81 1.76
CA ALA A 137 -16.43 0.38 3.13
C ALA A 137 -15.98 -1.09 3.16
N ASP A 138 -15.11 -1.40 4.12
CA ASP A 138 -14.64 -2.77 4.39
C ASP A 138 -13.91 -3.46 3.23
N ASN A 139 -13.48 -2.71 2.24
CA ASN A 139 -12.68 -3.24 1.15
C ASN A 139 -11.20 -3.10 1.49
N ASP A 140 -10.50 -4.21 1.61
CA ASP A 140 -9.05 -4.24 1.83
C ASP A 140 -8.36 -5.16 0.82
N ILE A 141 -8.95 -5.32 -0.34
CA ILE A 141 -8.40 -6.16 -1.42
C ILE A 141 -7.22 -5.43 -2.06
N GLY A 142 -6.12 -6.17 -2.26
CA GLY A 142 -4.93 -5.62 -2.89
C GLY A 142 -4.99 -5.75 -4.41
N ASN A 143 -4.34 -4.80 -5.10
CA ASN A 143 -4.29 -4.82 -6.57
C ASN A 143 -3.35 -5.88 -7.13
N TRP A 144 -2.65 -6.61 -6.27
CA TRP A 144 -1.81 -7.74 -6.64
C TRP A 144 -2.55 -9.07 -6.54
N GLU A 145 -3.74 -9.05 -5.99
CA GLU A 145 -4.58 -10.25 -5.76
C GLU A 145 -5.50 -10.58 -6.93
#